data_9da7535174975411159d3eaf9d5963cd
#
_entry.id   9da7535174975411159d3eaf9d5963cd
#
_cell.length_a   1.000
_cell.length_b   1.000
_cell.length_c   1.000
_cell.angle_alpha   90.00
_cell.angle_beta   90.00
_cell.angle_gamma   90.00
#
_symmetry.space_group_name_H-M   'P 1'
#
loop_
_entity.id
_entity.type
_entity.pdbx_description
1 polymer ?
#
loop_
_entity_poly.entity_id
_entity_poly.type
_entity_poly.pdbx_seq_one_letter_code
_entity_poly.pdbx_strand_id
1 'polypeptide(L)' 'MLPRPKEVKPLNNFNLQVLFDNGEVKIYDMSKLIEEPFYRKLKNKHMFDTVKVSDITLEWATGEDICPDELYNNSKNA' A
#
# COMPACT_ATOMS: atom_id res chain seq x y z
N MET A 1 -13.58 -10.86 -9.10
CA MET A 1 -12.16 -10.48 -9.10
C MET A 1 -12.02 -9.06 -8.57
N LEU A 2 -11.07 -8.84 -7.68
CA LEU A 2 -10.86 -7.51 -7.12
C LEU A 2 -10.19 -6.59 -8.13
N PRO A 3 -10.46 -5.28 -8.05
CA PRO A 3 -9.71 -4.30 -8.83
C PRO A 3 -8.23 -4.36 -8.48
N ARG A 4 -7.39 -4.04 -9.46
CA ARG A 4 -5.93 -4.06 -9.28
C ARG A 4 -5.42 -2.63 -9.09
N PRO A 5 -4.40 -2.42 -8.27
CA PRO A 5 -3.79 -1.10 -8.16
C PRO A 5 -3.13 -0.70 -9.49
N LYS A 6 -3.34 0.53 -9.88
CA LYS A 6 -2.79 1.11 -11.10
C LYS A 6 -1.72 2.13 -10.78
N GLU A 7 -1.92 2.91 -9.72
CA GLU A 7 -0.94 3.90 -9.26
C GLU A 7 -0.97 3.93 -7.75
N VAL A 8 0.16 4.30 -7.14
CA VAL A 8 0.27 4.43 -5.69
C VAL A 8 1.09 5.68 -5.36
N LYS A 9 0.69 6.36 -4.29
CA LYS A 9 1.37 7.54 -3.80
C LYS A 9 1.49 7.42 -2.28
N PRO A 10 2.73 7.40 -1.74
CA PRO A 10 2.89 7.42 -0.28
C PRO A 10 2.51 8.78 0.29
N LEU A 11 1.79 8.76 1.39
CA LEU A 11 1.33 9.95 2.08
C LEU A 11 1.95 10.02 3.49
N ASN A 12 1.66 11.10 4.21
CA ASN A 12 2.11 11.22 5.60
C ASN A 12 1.40 10.22 6.49
N ASN A 13 2.00 9.95 7.67
CA ASN A 13 1.43 9.06 8.68
C ASN A 13 1.24 7.63 8.18
N PHE A 14 2.13 7.18 7.27
CA PHE A 14 2.10 5.82 6.75
C PHE A 14 0.80 5.45 6.04
N ASN A 15 0.22 6.41 5.35
CA ASN A 15 -0.92 6.18 4.48
C ASN A 15 -0.47 6.03 3.04
N LEU A 16 -1.22 5.26 2.27
CA LEU A 16 -0.99 5.08 0.84
C LEU A 16 -2.26 5.48 0.10
N GLN A 17 -2.11 6.34 -0.91
CA GLN A 17 -3.22 6.63 -1.82
C GLN A 17 -3.07 5.71 -3.03
N VAL A 18 -4.10 4.93 -3.31
CA VAL A 18 -4.06 3.94 -4.37
C VAL A 18 -5.17 4.22 -5.38
N LEU A 19 -4.79 4.34 -6.64
CA LEU A 19 -5.73 4.36 -7.75
C LEU A 19 -5.87 2.94 -8.28
N PHE A 20 -7.09 2.42 -8.27
CA PHE A 20 -7.37 1.09 -8.79
C PHE A 20 -7.82 1.17 -10.25
N ASP A 21 -7.73 0.04 -10.96
CA ASP A 21 -8.02 0.00 -12.39
C ASP A 21 -9.49 0.19 -12.73
N ASN A 22 -10.38 0.12 -11.73
CA ASN A 22 -11.79 0.44 -11.90
C ASN A 22 -12.09 1.93 -11.68
N GLY A 23 -11.06 2.76 -11.48
CA GLY A 23 -11.21 4.20 -11.27
C GLY A 23 -11.36 4.63 -9.83
N GLU A 24 -11.47 3.71 -8.89
CA GLU A 24 -11.57 4.06 -7.47
C GLU A 24 -10.23 4.58 -6.94
N VAL A 25 -10.29 5.64 -6.14
CA VAL A 25 -9.13 6.14 -5.38
C VAL A 25 -9.40 5.86 -3.91
N LYS A 26 -8.50 5.13 -3.29
CA LYS A 26 -8.67 4.73 -1.89
C LYS A 26 -7.42 5.03 -1.07
N ILE A 27 -7.60 5.14 0.24
CA ILE A 27 -6.50 5.35 1.18
C ILE A 27 -6.35 4.10 2.03
N TYR A 28 -5.14 3.56 2.06
CA TYR A 28 -4.81 2.41 2.89
C TYR A 28 -3.90 2.87 4.02
N ASP A 29 -4.32 2.64 5.26
CA ASP A 29 -3.57 3.05 6.45
C ASP A 29 -2.66 1.91 6.91
N MET A 30 -1.34 2.12 6.82
CA MET A 30 -0.35 1.13 7.23
C MET A 30 0.13 1.31 8.67
N SER A 31 -0.42 2.28 9.41
CA SER A 31 0.14 2.63 10.72
C SER A 31 0.17 1.47 11.71
N LYS A 32 -0.75 0.53 11.59
CA LYS A 32 -0.75 -0.67 12.44
C LYS A 32 0.16 -1.75 11.90
N LEU A 33 0.20 -1.93 10.58
CA LEU A 33 1.00 -2.98 9.96
C LEU A 33 2.50 -2.75 10.14
N ILE A 34 2.94 -1.49 10.13
CA ILE A 34 4.37 -1.21 10.26
C ILE A 34 4.93 -1.58 11.63
N GLU A 35 4.06 -1.83 12.62
CA GLU A 35 4.50 -2.32 13.92
C GLU A 35 4.82 -3.81 13.90
N GLU A 36 4.38 -4.52 12.88
CA GLU A 36 4.66 -5.95 12.75
C GLU A 36 6.07 -6.18 12.23
N PRO A 37 6.76 -7.24 12.72
CA PRO A 37 8.14 -7.48 12.31
C PRO A 37 8.37 -7.51 10.80
N PHE A 38 7.42 -8.07 10.06
CA PHE A 38 7.54 -8.17 8.59
C PHE A 38 7.64 -6.79 7.93
N TYR A 39 6.92 -5.81 8.45
CA TYR A 39 6.86 -4.47 7.86
C TYR A 39 7.71 -3.43 8.60
N ARG A 40 8.45 -3.83 9.62
CA ARG A 40 9.14 -2.88 10.50
C ARG A 40 10.11 -1.97 9.77
N LYS A 41 10.76 -2.45 8.71
CA LYS A 41 11.69 -1.64 7.92
C LYS A 41 11.01 -0.42 7.31
N LEU A 42 9.71 -0.49 7.09
CA LEU A 42 8.94 0.60 6.47
C LEU A 42 8.67 1.76 7.44
N LYS A 43 9.05 1.64 8.71
CA LYS A 43 9.05 2.78 9.62
C LYS A 43 10.01 3.85 9.15
N ASN A 44 11.06 3.48 8.43
CA ASN A 44 11.96 4.42 7.78
C ASN A 44 11.20 5.02 6.59
N LYS A 45 11.01 6.35 6.61
CA LYS A 45 10.21 7.00 5.57
C LYS A 45 10.79 6.81 4.17
N HIS A 46 12.12 6.80 4.05
CA HIS A 46 12.75 6.58 2.75
C HIS A 46 12.38 5.20 2.19
N MET A 47 12.34 4.19 3.05
CA MET A 47 11.93 2.85 2.62
C MET A 47 10.44 2.81 2.32
N PHE A 48 9.64 3.44 3.14
CA PHE A 48 8.19 3.50 2.91
C PHE A 48 7.88 4.13 1.55
N ASP A 49 8.62 5.18 1.20
CA ASP A 49 8.39 5.91 -0.05
C ASP A 49 8.83 5.14 -1.30
N THR A 50 9.49 3.98 -1.15
CA THR A 50 9.87 3.14 -2.31
C THR A 50 8.72 2.30 -2.84
N VAL A 51 7.53 2.41 -2.26
CA VAL A 51 6.37 1.62 -2.68
C VAL A 51 6.10 1.81 -4.17
N LYS A 52 5.75 0.71 -4.84
CA LYS A 52 5.38 0.73 -6.27
C LYS A 52 4.30 -0.30 -6.54
N VAL A 53 3.58 -0.12 -7.63
CA VAL A 53 2.66 -1.13 -8.12
C VAL A 53 3.46 -2.30 -8.67
N SER A 54 3.10 -3.50 -8.25
CA SER A 54 3.75 -4.72 -8.71
C SER A 54 2.67 -5.75 -8.99
N ASP A 55 2.43 -6.02 -10.26
CA ASP A 55 1.40 -6.96 -10.73
C ASP A 55 0.03 -6.62 -10.11
N ILE A 56 -0.48 -7.45 -9.21
CA ILE A 56 -1.83 -7.28 -8.65
C ILE A 56 -1.82 -6.56 -7.31
N THR A 57 -0.66 -6.13 -6.81
CA THR A 57 -0.56 -5.52 -5.49
C THR A 57 0.51 -4.43 -5.46
N LEU A 58 0.92 -4.05 -4.27
CA LEU A 58 1.98 -3.08 -4.02
C LEU A 58 3.18 -3.77 -3.40
N GLU A 59 4.36 -3.29 -3.72
CA GLU A 59 5.61 -3.86 -3.24
C GLU A 59 6.60 -2.75 -2.91
N TRP A 60 7.44 -2.97 -1.91
CA TRP A 60 8.51 -2.04 -1.54
C TRP A 60 9.85 -2.56 -2.03
N ALA A 61 10.84 -1.66 -2.11
CA ALA A 61 12.18 -2.00 -2.61
C ALA A 61 12.85 -3.10 -1.80
N THR A 62 12.48 -3.26 -0.52
CA THR A 62 13.02 -4.29 0.35
C THR A 62 12.28 -5.63 0.25
N GLY A 63 11.31 -5.73 -0.65
CA GLY A 63 10.64 -7.00 -0.94
C GLY A 63 9.32 -7.24 -0.22
N GLU A 64 8.94 -6.36 0.71
CA GLU A 64 7.64 -6.49 1.37
C GLU A 64 6.52 -6.21 0.37
N ASP A 65 5.43 -6.92 0.52
CA ASP A 65 4.23 -6.70 -0.28
C ASP A 65 3.00 -6.80 0.60
N ILE A 66 1.84 -6.49 0.04
CA ILE A 66 0.56 -6.57 0.76
C ILE A 66 -0.34 -7.55 0.03
N CYS A 67 -1.09 -8.37 0.79
CA CYS A 67 -2.10 -9.22 0.20
C CYS A 67 -3.11 -8.36 -0.58
N PRO A 68 -3.38 -8.65 -1.86
CA PRO A 68 -4.32 -7.84 -2.66
C PRO A 68 -5.71 -7.70 -2.02
N ASP A 69 -6.21 -8.76 -1.40
CA ASP A 69 -7.52 -8.72 -0.74
C ASP A 69 -7.49 -7.76 0.45
N GLU A 70 -6.42 -7.82 1.24
CA GLU A 70 -6.25 -6.94 2.38
C GLU A 70 -6.19 -5.48 1.92
N LEU A 71 -5.42 -5.21 0.87
CA LEU A 71 -5.25 -3.87 0.35
C LEU A 71 -6.59 -3.26 -0.08
N TYR A 72 -7.35 -3.99 -0.88
CA TYR A 72 -8.59 -3.44 -1.42
C TYR A 72 -9.70 -3.37 -0.36
N ASN A 73 -9.87 -4.46 0.39
CA ASN A 73 -11.01 -4.58 1.32
C ASN A 73 -10.88 -3.67 2.53
N ASN A 74 -9.66 -3.35 2.95
CA ASN A 74 -9.44 -2.54 4.15
C ASN A 74 -9.01 -1.10 3.85
N SER A 75 -8.91 -0.73 2.58
CA SER A 75 -8.71 0.68 2.23
C SER A 75 -10.05 1.41 2.24
N LYS A 76 -9.99 2.72 2.48
CA LYS A 76 -11.18 3.57 2.55
C LYS A 76 -11.23 4.50 1.36
N ASN A 77 -12.43 4.84 0.93
CA ASN A 77 -12.60 5.79 -0.16
C ASN A 77 -11.94 7.12 0.21
N ALA A 78 -11.24 7.68 -0.75
CA ALA A 78 -10.56 8.96 -0.56
C ALA A 78 -11.56 10.12 -0.51
#